data_689b9312c04e13c399ecfbbfd0dcbe2c
#
_entry.id   689b9312c04e13c399ecfbbfd0dcbe2c
#
_cell.length_a   1.000
_cell.length_b   1.000
_cell.length_c   1.000
_cell.angle_alpha   90.00
_cell.angle_beta   90.00
_cell.angle_gamma   90.00
#
_symmetry.space_group_name_H-M   'P 1'
#
loop_
_entity.id
_entity.type
_entity.pdbx_description
1 polymer ?
#
loop_
_entity_poly.entity_id
_entity_poly.type
_entity_poly.pdbx_seq_one_letter_code
_entity_poly.pdbx_strand_id
1 'polypeptide(L)'
;MADTNMSILVVDDFPTMRRIVRSLLKELGYTNVEEAEDGQDALTKLRAGGFEFVVSDWNMPNLDGLEMLKQIRADDALKSLPVLMVTAEAKKENIIAAAQAGANGYVVKPFTAATLEEKLNKIFEKLGK
;
A
#
# COMPACT_ATOMS: atom_id res chain seq x y z
N MET A 1 2.29 19.09 0.08
CA MET A 1 3.52 18.32 -0.09
C MET A 1 3.56 17.20 0.93
N ALA A 2 3.92 16.00 0.50
CA ALA A 2 3.93 14.85 1.39
C ALA A 2 5.07 14.92 2.41
N ASP A 3 4.79 14.43 3.62
CA ASP A 3 5.78 14.32 4.68
C ASP A 3 6.64 13.07 4.45
N THR A 4 7.91 13.23 4.14
CA THR A 4 8.83 12.12 3.89
C THR A 4 9.19 11.33 5.16
N ASN A 5 8.82 11.82 6.35
CA ASN A 5 8.99 11.09 7.61
C ASN A 5 7.81 10.17 7.90
N MET A 6 6.82 10.18 7.02
CA MET A 6 5.62 9.35 7.17
C MET A 6 5.98 7.86 7.30
N SER A 7 5.27 7.17 8.17
CA SER A 7 5.43 5.74 8.44
C SER A 7 4.68 4.92 7.40
N ILE A 8 5.40 4.13 6.62
CA ILE A 8 4.82 3.33 5.53
C ILE A 8 5.01 1.85 5.79
N LEU A 9 3.95 1.06 5.59
CA LEU A 9 4.03 -0.40 5.64
C LEU A 9 3.97 -0.94 4.22
N VAL A 10 4.96 -1.74 3.84
CA VAL A 10 5.02 -2.44 2.55
C VAL A 10 4.64 -3.90 2.79
N VAL A 11 3.60 -4.35 2.10
CA VAL A 11 3.05 -5.70 2.25
C VAL A 11 3.21 -6.48 0.95
N ASP A 12 3.95 -7.58 1.00
CA ASP A 12 4.16 -8.46 -0.15
C ASP A 12 4.70 -9.79 0.38
N ASP A 13 4.23 -10.92 -0.13
CA ASP A 13 4.72 -12.23 0.30
C ASP A 13 6.10 -12.57 -0.26
N PHE A 14 6.58 -11.80 -1.24
CA PHE A 14 7.84 -12.02 -1.90
C PHE A 14 8.92 -11.08 -1.33
N PRO A 15 9.91 -11.59 -0.57
CA PRO A 15 10.91 -10.73 0.08
C PRO A 15 11.68 -9.83 -0.88
N THR A 16 12.00 -10.33 -2.07
CA THR A 16 12.70 -9.54 -3.09
C THR A 16 11.87 -8.34 -3.51
N MET A 17 10.56 -8.54 -3.72
CA MET A 17 9.67 -7.45 -4.11
C MET A 17 9.51 -6.41 -3.00
N ARG A 18 9.40 -6.85 -1.75
CA ARG A 18 9.36 -5.92 -0.61
C ARG A 18 10.59 -5.02 -0.59
N ARG A 19 11.76 -5.62 -0.83
CA ARG A 19 13.03 -4.90 -0.87
C ARG A 19 13.08 -3.89 -2.01
N ILE A 20 12.56 -4.28 -3.18
CA ILE A 20 12.49 -3.39 -4.35
C ILE A 20 11.61 -2.18 -4.05
N VAL A 21 10.40 -2.41 -3.53
CA VAL A 21 9.47 -1.32 -3.19
C VAL A 21 10.07 -0.41 -2.13
N ARG A 22 10.68 -0.98 -1.11
CA ARG A 22 11.34 -0.21 -0.06
C ARG A 22 12.46 0.65 -0.62
N SER A 23 13.26 0.11 -1.55
CA SER A 23 14.34 0.86 -2.21
C SER A 23 13.81 2.01 -3.04
N LEU A 24 12.70 1.80 -3.77
CA LEU A 24 12.08 2.86 -4.55
C LEU A 24 11.54 3.97 -3.66
N LEU A 25 10.92 3.62 -2.53
CA LEU A 25 10.45 4.60 -1.56
C LEU A 25 11.60 5.40 -0.97
N LYS A 26 12.72 4.74 -0.67
CA LYS A 26 13.92 5.39 -0.16
C LYS A 26 14.46 6.40 -1.18
N GLU A 27 14.48 6.03 -2.46
CA GLU A 27 14.87 6.92 -3.55
C GLU A 27 14.04 8.20 -3.57
N LEU A 28 12.76 8.09 -3.21
CA LEU A 28 11.83 9.23 -3.16
C LEU A 28 11.90 10.01 -1.84
N GLY A 29 12.76 9.57 -0.91
CA GLY A 29 12.95 10.25 0.37
C GLY A 29 12.23 9.61 1.55
N TYR A 30 11.46 8.54 1.34
CA TYR A 30 10.74 7.85 2.41
C TYR A 30 11.61 6.77 3.03
N THR A 31 12.08 7.01 4.25
CA THR A 31 13.00 6.09 4.94
C THR A 31 12.35 5.37 6.12
N ASN A 32 11.18 5.82 6.58
CA ASN A 32 10.48 5.20 7.70
C ASN A 32 9.52 4.12 7.19
N VAL A 33 10.11 3.02 6.70
CA VAL A 33 9.38 1.94 6.03
C VAL A 33 9.58 0.62 6.77
N GLU A 34 8.46 -0.06 7.06
CA GLU A 34 8.50 -1.42 7.59
C GLU A 34 7.84 -2.38 6.61
N GLU A 35 8.03 -3.67 6.82
CA GLU A 35 7.58 -4.72 5.91
C GLU A 35 6.65 -5.71 6.61
N ALA A 36 5.70 -6.26 5.84
CA ALA A 36 4.84 -7.36 6.28
C ALA A 36 4.80 -8.40 5.16
N GLU A 37 4.71 -9.67 5.52
CA GLU A 37 4.79 -10.78 4.55
C GLU A 37 3.44 -11.22 3.98
N ASP A 38 2.33 -10.83 4.58
CA ASP A 38 0.98 -11.11 4.09
C ASP A 38 -0.04 -10.19 4.78
N GLY A 39 -1.31 -10.35 4.42
CA GLY A 39 -2.37 -9.52 4.97
C GLY A 39 -2.58 -9.70 6.47
N GLN A 40 -2.38 -10.91 7.00
CA GLN A 40 -2.51 -11.18 8.44
C GLN A 40 -1.43 -10.45 9.23
N ASP A 41 -0.18 -10.59 8.80
CA ASP A 41 0.96 -9.91 9.41
C ASP A 41 0.78 -8.39 9.34
N ALA A 42 0.31 -7.89 8.19
CA ALA A 42 0.04 -6.48 7.99
C ALA A 42 -1.00 -5.96 8.98
N LEU A 43 -2.13 -6.65 9.12
CA LEU A 43 -3.19 -6.23 10.05
C LEU A 43 -2.70 -6.20 11.49
N THR A 44 -1.91 -7.20 11.90
CA THR A 44 -1.32 -7.24 13.24
C THR A 44 -0.47 -5.99 13.48
N LYS A 45 0.39 -5.64 12.53
CA LYS A 45 1.26 -4.46 12.63
C LYS A 45 0.46 -3.15 12.60
N LEU A 46 -0.53 -3.07 11.72
CA LEU A 46 -1.36 -1.87 11.60
C LEU A 46 -2.18 -1.62 12.86
N ARG A 47 -2.71 -2.68 13.49
CA ARG A 47 -3.48 -2.56 14.72
C ARG A 47 -2.62 -2.15 15.91
N ALA A 48 -1.31 -2.43 15.86
CA ALA A 48 -0.37 -1.94 16.86
C ALA A 48 -0.17 -0.43 16.77
N GLY A 49 -0.50 0.16 15.60
CA GLY A 49 -0.54 1.61 15.41
C GLY A 49 0.74 2.22 14.86
N GLY A 50 0.66 3.49 14.50
CA GLY A 50 1.81 4.27 14.06
C GLY A 50 2.04 4.34 12.56
N PHE A 51 1.24 3.67 11.75
CA PHE A 51 1.37 3.71 10.29
C PHE A 51 0.45 4.75 9.68
N GLU A 52 0.95 5.40 8.62
CA GLU A 52 0.26 6.50 7.94
C GLU A 52 -0.05 6.19 6.47
N PHE A 53 0.52 5.12 5.93
CA PHE A 53 0.34 4.73 4.53
C PHE A 53 0.64 3.24 4.35
N VAL A 54 -0.08 2.57 3.44
CA VAL A 54 0.15 1.16 3.11
C VAL A 54 0.35 0.99 1.61
N VAL A 55 1.40 0.27 1.23
CA VAL A 55 1.63 -0.19 -0.14
C VAL A 55 1.54 -1.71 -0.10
N SER A 56 0.53 -2.29 -0.72
CA SER A 56 0.26 -3.72 -0.61
C SER A 56 0.12 -4.42 -1.94
N ASP A 57 0.77 -5.57 -2.06
CA ASP A 57 0.52 -6.51 -3.14
C ASP A 57 -0.90 -7.06 -3.03
N TRP A 58 -1.46 -7.50 -4.14
CA TRP A 58 -2.80 -8.09 -4.20
C TRP A 58 -2.80 -9.56 -3.82
N ASN A 59 -1.98 -10.36 -4.52
CA ASN A 59 -1.96 -11.82 -4.35
C ASN A 59 -0.96 -12.24 -3.27
N MET A 60 -1.49 -12.69 -2.13
CA MET A 60 -0.70 -13.12 -0.99
C MET A 60 -1.37 -14.31 -0.32
N PRO A 61 -0.61 -15.22 0.30
CA PRO A 61 -1.21 -16.33 1.06
C PRO A 61 -1.85 -15.82 2.35
N ASN A 62 -2.62 -16.67 3.00
CA ASN A 62 -3.31 -16.45 4.27
C ASN A 62 -4.40 -15.41 4.17
N LEU A 63 -4.06 -14.18 3.79
CA LEU A 63 -5.02 -13.09 3.59
C LEU A 63 -4.51 -12.22 2.46
N ASP A 64 -5.23 -12.14 1.35
CA ASP A 64 -4.80 -11.33 0.20
C ASP A 64 -5.02 -9.83 0.42
N GLY A 65 -4.47 -9.03 -0.50
CA GLY A 65 -4.51 -7.57 -0.38
C GLY A 65 -5.91 -6.99 -0.40
N LEU A 66 -6.82 -7.57 -1.19
CA LEU A 66 -8.20 -7.09 -1.26
C LEU A 66 -8.94 -7.33 0.05
N GLU A 67 -8.81 -8.53 0.61
CA GLU A 67 -9.42 -8.87 1.90
C GLU A 67 -8.82 -8.04 3.04
N MET A 68 -7.50 -7.83 3.02
CA MET A 68 -6.83 -6.93 3.96
C MET A 68 -7.42 -5.53 3.88
N LEU A 69 -7.59 -5.01 2.67
CA LEU A 69 -8.16 -3.68 2.45
C LEU A 69 -9.58 -3.58 3.01
N LYS A 70 -10.40 -4.60 2.77
CA LYS A 70 -11.77 -4.64 3.31
C LYS A 70 -11.77 -4.59 4.84
N GLN A 71 -10.85 -5.31 5.48
CA GLN A 71 -10.73 -5.31 6.93
C GLN A 71 -10.20 -3.97 7.46
N ILE A 72 -9.29 -3.33 6.74
CA ILE A 72 -8.82 -1.98 7.09
C ILE A 72 -10.01 -1.01 7.11
N ARG A 73 -10.83 -1.04 6.07
CA ARG A 73 -11.99 -0.14 5.96
C ARG A 73 -13.09 -0.43 6.97
N ALA A 74 -13.18 -1.67 7.45
CA ALA A 74 -14.14 -2.08 8.48
C ALA A 74 -13.66 -1.79 9.90
N ASP A 75 -12.39 -1.47 10.09
CA ASP A 75 -11.79 -1.20 11.40
C ASP A 75 -11.81 0.31 11.66
N ASP A 76 -12.51 0.74 12.72
CA ASP A 76 -12.67 2.16 13.03
C ASP A 76 -11.33 2.88 13.25
N ALA A 77 -10.30 2.18 13.73
CA ALA A 77 -8.98 2.76 13.95
C ALA A 77 -8.17 2.88 12.66
N LEU A 78 -8.50 2.09 11.63
CA LEU A 78 -7.71 2.00 10.40
C LEU A 78 -8.44 2.50 9.14
N LYS A 79 -9.74 2.74 9.22
CA LYS A 79 -10.58 3.00 8.04
C LYS A 79 -10.17 4.20 7.19
N SER A 80 -9.42 5.13 7.74
CA SER A 80 -8.95 6.33 7.02
C SER A 80 -7.55 6.18 6.45
N LEU A 81 -6.91 5.03 6.70
CA LEU A 81 -5.53 4.79 6.29
C LEU A 81 -5.43 4.70 4.75
N PRO A 82 -4.57 5.53 4.11
CA PRO A 82 -4.38 5.44 2.67
C PRO A 82 -3.73 4.13 2.26
N VAL A 83 -4.26 3.49 1.21
CA VAL A 83 -3.75 2.22 0.70
C VAL A 83 -3.53 2.31 -0.81
N LEU A 84 -2.30 2.01 -1.24
CA LEU A 84 -1.95 1.87 -2.65
C LEU A 84 -1.81 0.37 -2.95
N MET A 85 -2.62 -0.13 -3.87
CA MET A 85 -2.57 -1.54 -4.27
C MET A 85 -1.56 -1.74 -5.39
N VAL A 86 -0.78 -2.81 -5.29
CA VAL A 86 0.20 -3.20 -6.30
C VAL A 86 -0.29 -4.48 -6.95
N THR A 87 -0.41 -4.50 -8.28
CA THR A 87 -0.94 -5.65 -9.00
C THR A 87 -0.05 -6.03 -10.18
N ALA A 88 -0.03 -7.32 -10.50
CA ALA A 88 0.70 -7.82 -11.68
C ALA A 88 -0.07 -7.55 -12.97
N GLU A 89 -1.38 -7.30 -12.89
CA GLU A 89 -2.24 -7.12 -14.05
C GLU A 89 -3.23 -5.97 -13.84
N ALA A 90 -3.37 -5.13 -14.88
CA ALA A 90 -4.33 -4.02 -14.86
C ALA A 90 -5.67 -4.45 -15.45
N LYS A 91 -6.27 -5.50 -14.90
CA LYS A 91 -7.60 -5.95 -15.34
C LYS A 91 -8.65 -4.99 -14.82
N LYS A 92 -9.57 -4.59 -15.69
CA LYS A 92 -10.62 -3.64 -15.38
C LYS A 92 -11.43 -4.07 -14.15
N GLU A 93 -11.84 -5.33 -14.07
CA GLU A 93 -12.62 -5.85 -12.93
C GLU A 93 -11.84 -5.80 -11.62
N ASN A 94 -10.52 -5.97 -11.65
CA ASN A 94 -9.69 -5.87 -10.46
C ASN A 94 -9.55 -4.42 -10.01
N ILE A 95 -9.39 -3.50 -10.94
CA ILE A 95 -9.30 -2.06 -10.66
C ILE A 95 -10.61 -1.59 -10.02
N ILE A 96 -11.74 -2.01 -10.58
CA ILE A 96 -13.07 -1.68 -10.05
C ILE A 96 -13.24 -2.26 -8.65
N ALA A 97 -12.87 -3.54 -8.45
CA ALA A 97 -12.98 -4.19 -7.14
C ALA A 97 -12.15 -3.47 -6.07
N ALA A 98 -10.93 -3.06 -6.41
CA ALA A 98 -10.06 -2.30 -5.50
C ALA A 98 -10.69 -0.95 -5.14
N ALA A 99 -11.19 -0.23 -6.13
CA ALA A 99 -11.83 1.07 -5.91
C ALA A 99 -13.07 0.93 -5.03
N GLN A 100 -13.90 -0.09 -5.27
CA GLN A 100 -15.10 -0.35 -4.48
C GLN A 100 -14.76 -0.74 -3.04
N ALA A 101 -13.63 -1.43 -2.84
CA ALA A 101 -13.16 -1.80 -1.51
C ALA A 101 -12.50 -0.63 -0.78
N GLY A 102 -12.27 0.48 -1.45
CA GLY A 102 -11.73 1.69 -0.84
C GLY A 102 -10.24 1.92 -1.02
N ALA A 103 -9.62 1.33 -2.06
CA ALA A 103 -8.22 1.62 -2.39
C ALA A 103 -8.09 3.08 -2.85
N ASN A 104 -6.99 3.73 -2.45
CA ASN A 104 -6.72 5.11 -2.84
C ASN A 104 -6.05 5.21 -4.20
N GLY A 105 -5.47 4.10 -4.68
CA GLY A 105 -4.86 4.02 -5.98
C GLY A 105 -4.35 2.62 -6.26
N TYR A 106 -3.83 2.41 -7.46
CA TYR A 106 -3.19 1.15 -7.83
C TYR A 106 -2.00 1.43 -8.73
N VAL A 107 -1.05 0.49 -8.76
CA VAL A 107 0.10 0.54 -9.66
C VAL A 107 0.39 -0.87 -10.15
N VAL A 108 0.81 -1.00 -11.42
CA VAL A 108 1.06 -2.29 -12.06
C VAL A 108 2.55 -2.61 -12.04
N LYS A 109 2.91 -3.84 -11.64
CA LYS A 109 4.30 -4.32 -11.65
C LYS A 109 4.74 -4.67 -13.07
N PRO A 110 6.00 -4.45 -13.42
CA PRO A 110 7.00 -3.69 -12.67
C PRO A 110 6.79 -2.18 -12.85
N PHE A 111 7.21 -1.39 -11.87
CA PHE A 111 7.08 0.06 -11.94
C PHE A 111 8.39 0.73 -11.53
N THR A 112 8.54 1.99 -11.94
CA THR A 112 9.72 2.81 -11.63
C THR A 112 9.44 3.71 -10.44
N ALA A 113 10.51 4.33 -9.89
CA ALA A 113 10.37 5.34 -8.85
C ALA A 113 9.48 6.49 -9.32
N ALA A 114 9.63 6.92 -10.59
CA ALA A 114 8.82 8.00 -11.16
C ALA A 114 7.33 7.66 -11.17
N THR A 115 6.97 6.43 -11.57
CA THR A 115 5.57 5.98 -11.58
C THR A 115 5.02 5.91 -10.16
N LEU A 116 5.81 5.37 -9.23
CA LEU A 116 5.41 5.29 -7.82
C LEU A 116 5.17 6.67 -7.24
N GLU A 117 6.08 7.62 -7.51
CA GLU A 117 5.94 9.00 -7.05
C GLU A 117 4.66 9.64 -7.58
N GLU A 118 4.36 9.44 -8.86
CA GLU A 118 3.14 9.95 -9.47
C GLU A 118 1.89 9.44 -8.75
N LYS A 119 1.85 8.14 -8.44
CA LYS A 119 0.73 7.53 -7.72
C LYS A 119 0.60 8.07 -6.30
N LEU A 120 1.72 8.20 -5.60
CA LEU A 120 1.74 8.74 -4.25
C LEU A 120 1.23 10.19 -4.24
N ASN A 121 1.74 11.02 -5.16
CA ASN A 121 1.35 12.43 -5.23
C ASN A 121 -0.14 12.59 -5.52
N LYS A 122 -0.72 11.78 -6.39
CA LYS A 122 -2.16 11.80 -6.68
C LYS A 122 -2.98 11.48 -5.45
N ILE A 123 -2.55 10.49 -4.67
CA ILE A 123 -3.24 10.09 -3.44
C ILE A 123 -3.15 11.23 -2.42
N PHE A 124 -1.97 11.78 -2.19
CA PHE A 124 -1.77 12.88 -1.23
C PHE A 124 -2.56 14.12 -1.62
N GLU A 125 -2.61 14.43 -2.90
CA GLU A 125 -3.36 15.57 -3.42
C GLU A 125 -4.85 15.44 -3.09
N LYS A 126 -5.43 14.26 -3.32
CA LYS A 126 -6.83 13.98 -3.01
C LYS A 126 -7.13 14.04 -1.51
N LEU A 127 -6.14 13.69 -0.69
CA LEU A 127 -6.29 13.71 0.76
C LEU A 127 -5.99 15.08 1.38
N GLY A 128 -5.59 16.05 0.57
CA GLY A 128 -5.24 17.38 1.06
C GLY A 128 -3.91 17.44 1.79
N LYS A 129 -3.00 16.56 1.44
CA LYS A 129 -1.70 16.47 2.13
C LYS A 129 -0.54 17.00 1.30
#